data_edb0bd1d0e755c161fb33bdc34776b83
#
_entry.id   edb0bd1d0e755c161fb33bdc34776b83
#
_cell.length_a   1.000
_cell.length_b   1.000
_cell.length_c   1.000
_cell.angle_alpha   90.00
_cell.angle_beta   90.00
_cell.angle_gamma   90.00
#
_symmetry.space_group_name_H-M   'P 1'
#
loop_
_entity.id
_entity.type
_entity.pdbx_description
1 polymer ?
#
loop_
_entity_poly.entity_id
_entity_poly.type
_entity_poly.pdbx_seq_one_letter_code
_entity_poly.pdbx_strand_id
1 'polypeptide(L)'
;MTEKLSFALKLRERLSGRNLSLNSFSKLPKPTLDLLKSGGLKPLLIYEKNIYPVQILILDDHTFSIKKEGLPKLQPFEVFLLVVPQGDVRYIFQARLSKEEGQDYIVSILDPRSEPRLSMPKPIPSFLSFMPPAYVNKLLQNEYYYLMRETNFSSEVDFISKKEVYVYDLVLDERSMIDEEFKKHVQRVFLTGILKDLSRSGACVTTKGRINIAEDTLVFYLRFEVPTKERLLKFALFSLLKDVSYHEDNTSLHFNYLTSLKPETWALIEKELKATYQAQG
;
A
#
# COMPACT_ATOMS: atom_id res chain seq x y z
N MET A 1 13.70 -17.65 12.95
CA MET A 1 12.99 -18.51 11.98
C MET A 1 11.51 -18.13 11.80
N THR A 2 10.78 -17.80 12.84
CA THR A 2 9.36 -17.44 12.84
C THR A 2 8.98 -16.17 12.07
N GLU A 3 9.82 -15.14 12.04
CA GLU A 3 9.50 -13.87 11.40
C GLU A 3 9.64 -13.86 9.87
N LYS A 4 10.65 -14.59 9.34
CA LYS A 4 10.81 -14.79 7.88
C LYS A 4 9.63 -15.56 7.31
N LEU A 5 9.14 -16.58 8.05
CA LEU A 5 7.96 -17.35 7.66
C LEU A 5 6.69 -16.48 7.64
N SER A 6 6.55 -15.59 8.64
CA SER A 6 5.42 -14.66 8.71
C SER A 6 5.41 -13.66 7.53
N PHE A 7 6.56 -13.17 7.10
CA PHE A 7 6.66 -12.29 5.94
C PHE A 7 6.33 -13.03 4.64
N ALA A 8 6.91 -14.23 4.43
CA ALA A 8 6.64 -15.06 3.25
C ALA A 8 5.16 -15.45 3.15
N LEU A 9 4.53 -15.80 4.28
CA LEU A 9 3.09 -16.08 4.33
C LEU A 9 2.25 -14.85 4.01
N LYS A 10 2.56 -13.70 4.59
CA LYS A 10 1.87 -12.43 4.30
C LYS A 10 2.01 -12.03 2.83
N LEU A 11 3.18 -12.21 2.24
CA LEU A 11 3.38 -11.93 0.82
C LEU A 11 2.64 -12.94 -0.06
N ARG A 12 2.66 -14.22 0.30
CA ARG A 12 1.92 -15.28 -0.39
C ARG A 12 0.40 -15.03 -0.33
N GLU A 13 -0.12 -14.65 0.82
CA GLU A 13 -1.53 -14.26 0.99
C GLU A 13 -1.87 -13.03 0.14
N ARG A 14 -0.96 -12.06 0.04
CA ARG A 14 -1.15 -10.86 -0.80
C ARG A 14 -1.08 -11.16 -2.30
N LEU A 15 -0.23 -12.10 -2.70
CA LEU A 15 -0.04 -12.48 -4.11
C LEU A 15 -1.04 -13.54 -4.59
N SER A 16 -1.55 -14.40 -3.70
CA SER A 16 -2.43 -15.53 -4.07
C SER A 16 -3.92 -15.18 -4.14
N GLY A 17 -4.33 -14.00 -3.68
CA GLY A 17 -5.74 -13.61 -3.67
C GLY A 17 -5.98 -12.40 -4.55
N ARG A 18 -6.95 -12.45 -5.43
CA ARG A 18 -7.54 -11.27 -6.08
C ARG A 18 -8.34 -10.45 -5.07
N ASN A 19 -7.70 -10.11 -3.95
CA ASN A 19 -8.26 -9.32 -2.87
C ASN A 19 -7.85 -7.86 -3.08
N LEU A 20 -8.80 -7.01 -3.44
CA LEU A 20 -8.57 -5.58 -3.68
C LEU A 20 -9.14 -4.79 -2.51
N SER A 21 -8.26 -4.18 -1.71
CA SER A 21 -8.67 -3.28 -0.64
C SER A 21 -9.03 -1.91 -1.20
N LEU A 22 -10.25 -1.48 -0.97
CA LEU A 22 -10.79 -0.21 -1.45
C LEU A 22 -11.14 0.69 -0.26
N ASN A 23 -11.13 2.00 -0.48
CA ASN A 23 -11.48 3.00 0.53
C ASN A 23 -12.72 3.83 0.16
N SER A 24 -13.36 3.51 -0.95
CA SER A 24 -14.61 4.14 -1.37
C SER A 24 -15.35 3.26 -2.36
N PHE A 25 -16.67 3.42 -2.45
CA PHE A 25 -17.49 2.67 -3.40
C PHE A 25 -17.29 3.10 -4.85
N SER A 26 -16.90 4.36 -5.09
CA SER A 26 -16.59 4.86 -6.44
C SER A 26 -15.41 4.13 -7.11
N LYS A 27 -14.58 3.44 -6.34
CA LYS A 27 -13.48 2.62 -6.84
C LYS A 27 -13.89 1.21 -7.27
N LEU A 28 -15.11 0.79 -6.97
CA LEU A 28 -15.64 -0.44 -7.54
C LEU A 28 -15.83 -0.28 -9.06
N PRO A 29 -15.58 -1.33 -9.84
CA PRO A 29 -16.00 -1.35 -11.24
C PRO A 29 -17.50 -1.02 -11.35
N LYS A 30 -17.86 -0.20 -12.33
CA LYS A 30 -19.24 0.25 -12.50
C LYS A 30 -20.26 -0.90 -12.49
N PRO A 31 -20.04 -2.04 -13.20
CA PRO A 31 -20.97 -3.16 -13.15
C PRO A 31 -21.13 -3.76 -11.74
N THR A 32 -20.04 -3.81 -10.96
CA THR A 32 -20.06 -4.30 -9.57
C THR A 32 -20.87 -3.37 -8.67
N LEU A 33 -20.65 -2.07 -8.82
CA LEU A 33 -21.36 -1.06 -8.05
C LEU A 33 -22.86 -1.07 -8.36
N ASP A 34 -23.23 -1.21 -9.63
CA ASP A 34 -24.63 -1.28 -10.07
C ASP A 34 -25.32 -2.54 -9.51
N LEU A 35 -24.66 -3.70 -9.57
CA LEU A 35 -25.14 -4.94 -8.95
C LEU A 35 -25.25 -4.83 -7.43
N LEU A 36 -24.32 -4.15 -6.78
CA LEU A 36 -24.36 -3.94 -5.34
C LEU A 36 -25.55 -3.05 -4.94
N LYS A 37 -25.77 -1.95 -5.67
CA LYS A 37 -26.91 -1.04 -5.46
C LYS A 37 -28.26 -1.68 -5.71
N SER A 38 -28.35 -2.57 -6.69
CA SER A 38 -29.58 -3.30 -7.00
C SER A 38 -29.85 -4.51 -6.09
N GLY A 39 -28.94 -4.83 -5.15
CA GLY A 39 -29.05 -6.02 -4.29
C GLY A 39 -28.71 -7.33 -4.99
N GLY A 40 -28.15 -7.28 -6.21
CA GLY A 40 -27.72 -8.46 -6.97
C GLY A 40 -26.45 -9.12 -6.42
N LEU A 41 -25.71 -8.44 -5.56
CA LEU A 41 -24.58 -9.00 -4.81
C LEU A 41 -24.95 -9.11 -3.33
N LYS A 42 -24.39 -10.15 -2.68
CA LYS A 42 -24.54 -10.37 -1.23
C LYS A 42 -23.18 -10.12 -0.56
N PRO A 43 -22.92 -8.91 -0.05
CA PRO A 43 -21.73 -8.63 0.70
C PRO A 43 -21.65 -9.47 1.98
N LEU A 44 -20.42 -9.66 2.45
CA LEU A 44 -20.13 -10.38 3.67
C LEU A 44 -19.51 -9.41 4.68
N LEU A 45 -20.06 -9.35 5.87
CA LEU A 45 -19.45 -8.67 7.01
C LEU A 45 -18.58 -9.68 7.76
N ILE A 46 -17.31 -9.37 7.98
CA ILE A 46 -16.40 -10.19 8.79
C ILE A 46 -16.13 -9.43 10.09
N TYR A 47 -16.63 -9.97 11.19
CA TYR A 47 -16.50 -9.39 12.51
C TYR A 47 -16.20 -10.49 13.54
N GLU A 48 -15.23 -10.29 14.43
CA GLU A 48 -14.80 -11.25 15.45
C GLU A 48 -14.60 -12.68 14.90
N LYS A 49 -13.95 -12.80 13.75
CA LYS A 49 -13.71 -14.08 13.03
C LYS A 49 -14.96 -14.78 12.46
N ASN A 50 -16.13 -14.21 12.64
CA ASN A 50 -17.37 -14.71 12.06
C ASN A 50 -17.72 -13.98 10.76
N ILE A 51 -18.49 -14.65 9.91
CA ILE A 51 -18.90 -14.14 8.59
C ILE A 51 -20.42 -14.04 8.57
N TYR A 52 -20.93 -12.84 8.29
CA TYR A 52 -22.34 -12.55 8.24
C TYR A 52 -22.71 -12.06 6.84
N PRO A 53 -23.60 -12.75 6.10
CA PRO A 53 -24.17 -12.19 4.89
C PRO A 53 -25.02 -10.96 5.24
N VAL A 54 -24.80 -9.86 4.53
CA VAL A 54 -25.48 -8.59 4.80
C VAL A 54 -26.10 -8.01 3.54
N GLN A 55 -27.15 -7.23 3.72
CA GLN A 55 -27.63 -6.28 2.71
C GLN A 55 -27.17 -4.89 3.13
N ILE A 56 -26.61 -4.16 2.19
CA ILE A 56 -26.16 -2.79 2.43
C ILE A 56 -26.97 -1.81 1.61
N LEU A 57 -27.18 -0.62 2.18
CA LEU A 57 -27.66 0.53 1.45
C LEU A 57 -26.53 1.58 1.43
N ILE A 58 -26.03 1.88 0.25
CA ILE A 58 -24.98 2.89 0.06
C ILE A 58 -25.63 4.27 0.22
N LEU A 59 -25.16 5.02 1.21
CA LEU A 59 -25.64 6.37 1.51
C LEU A 59 -24.82 7.41 0.75
N ASP A 60 -23.51 7.24 0.75
CA ASP A 60 -22.55 8.04 -0.03
C ASP A 60 -21.33 7.19 -0.40
N ASP A 61 -20.25 7.81 -0.90
CA ASP A 61 -19.06 7.11 -1.36
C ASP A 61 -18.27 6.41 -0.24
N HIS A 62 -18.46 6.83 1.01
CA HIS A 62 -17.73 6.31 2.17
C HIS A 62 -18.64 5.79 3.28
N THR A 63 -19.96 5.89 3.11
CA THR A 63 -20.92 5.54 4.16
C THR A 63 -22.00 4.63 3.62
N PHE A 64 -22.39 3.63 4.41
CA PHE A 64 -23.49 2.72 4.10
C PHE A 64 -24.25 2.34 5.36
N SER A 65 -25.48 1.87 5.20
CA SER A 65 -26.25 1.28 6.29
C SER A 65 -26.39 -0.22 6.12
N ILE A 66 -26.47 -0.92 7.25
CA ILE A 66 -26.79 -2.36 7.35
C ILE A 66 -27.81 -2.57 8.45
N LYS A 67 -28.77 -3.48 8.23
CA LYS A 67 -29.76 -3.85 9.25
C LYS A 67 -29.10 -4.59 10.41
N LYS A 68 -29.56 -4.31 11.63
CA LYS A 68 -29.09 -4.97 12.85
C LYS A 68 -29.53 -6.43 12.95
N GLU A 69 -30.59 -6.78 12.26
CA GLU A 69 -31.17 -8.12 12.31
C GLU A 69 -30.17 -9.18 11.85
N GLY A 70 -29.96 -10.19 12.70
CA GLY A 70 -29.00 -11.28 12.41
C GLY A 70 -27.52 -10.92 12.62
N LEU A 71 -27.22 -9.70 13.05
CA LEU A 71 -25.85 -9.26 13.35
C LEU A 71 -25.58 -9.20 14.84
N PRO A 72 -24.34 -9.42 15.28
CA PRO A 72 -23.93 -9.14 16.64
C PRO A 72 -23.97 -7.62 16.89
N LYS A 73 -23.92 -7.24 18.16
CA LYS A 73 -23.76 -5.84 18.54
C LYS A 73 -22.36 -5.37 18.12
N LEU A 74 -22.30 -4.54 17.08
CA LEU A 74 -21.06 -3.93 16.64
C LEU A 74 -20.60 -2.90 17.67
N GLN A 75 -19.34 -2.97 18.07
CA GLN A 75 -18.79 -2.00 19.01
C GLN A 75 -18.29 -0.75 18.29
N PRO A 76 -18.51 0.45 18.85
CA PRO A 76 -17.87 1.67 18.38
C PRO A 76 -16.35 1.49 18.45
N PHE A 77 -15.63 2.00 17.47
CA PHE A 77 -14.16 1.94 17.34
C PHE A 77 -13.56 0.61 16.87
N GLU A 78 -14.27 -0.49 16.91
CA GLU A 78 -13.77 -1.73 16.32
C GLU A 78 -13.85 -1.68 14.80
N VAL A 79 -12.80 -2.23 14.18
CA VAL A 79 -12.69 -2.32 12.73
C VAL A 79 -13.15 -3.70 12.28
N PHE A 80 -14.04 -3.72 11.32
CA PHE A 80 -14.49 -4.92 10.65
C PHE A 80 -14.29 -4.83 9.15
N LEU A 81 -14.48 -5.92 8.43
CA LEU A 81 -14.32 -5.95 7.00
C LEU A 81 -15.68 -6.15 6.32
N LEU A 82 -15.95 -5.32 5.31
CA LEU A 82 -16.99 -5.59 4.34
C LEU A 82 -16.33 -6.17 3.09
N VAL A 83 -16.74 -7.37 2.69
CA VAL A 83 -16.23 -8.06 1.51
C VAL A 83 -17.33 -8.13 0.48
N VAL A 84 -17.09 -7.59 -0.70
CA VAL A 84 -18.00 -7.65 -1.86
C VAL A 84 -17.40 -8.66 -2.85
N PRO A 85 -17.94 -9.89 -2.91
CA PRO A 85 -17.46 -10.91 -3.84
C PRO A 85 -18.04 -10.69 -5.23
N GLN A 86 -17.20 -10.79 -6.27
CA GLN A 86 -17.62 -10.80 -7.66
C GLN A 86 -16.76 -11.76 -8.47
N GLY A 87 -17.27 -12.94 -8.80
CA GLY A 87 -16.48 -14.00 -9.42
C GLY A 87 -15.30 -14.38 -8.54
N ASP A 88 -14.10 -14.35 -9.11
CA ASP A 88 -12.84 -14.67 -8.40
C ASP A 88 -12.25 -13.47 -7.67
N VAL A 89 -12.85 -12.29 -7.80
CA VAL A 89 -12.35 -11.06 -7.18
C VAL A 89 -13.13 -10.77 -5.91
N ARG A 90 -12.45 -10.31 -4.87
CA ARG A 90 -13.04 -9.84 -3.61
C ARG A 90 -12.60 -8.40 -3.38
N TYR A 91 -13.57 -7.50 -3.34
CA TYR A 91 -13.35 -6.12 -2.95
C TYR A 91 -13.53 -6.01 -1.44
N ILE A 92 -12.51 -5.54 -0.75
CA ILE A 92 -12.47 -5.50 0.71
C ILE A 92 -12.45 -4.05 1.17
N PHE A 93 -13.41 -3.70 2.01
CA PHE A 93 -13.46 -2.40 2.70
C PHE A 93 -13.21 -2.61 4.18
N GLN A 94 -12.28 -1.87 4.74
CA GLN A 94 -12.23 -1.71 6.20
C GLN A 94 -13.30 -0.71 6.62
N ALA A 95 -14.04 -1.05 7.63
CA ALA A 95 -15.18 -0.25 8.04
C ALA A 95 -15.31 -0.18 9.57
N ARG A 96 -16.01 0.84 10.03
CA ARG A 96 -16.26 1.08 11.47
C ARG A 96 -17.68 1.57 11.67
N LEU A 97 -18.30 1.16 12.77
CA LEU A 97 -19.57 1.71 13.20
C LEU A 97 -19.43 3.21 13.48
N SER A 98 -20.22 4.03 12.79
CA SER A 98 -20.28 5.48 13.01
C SER A 98 -21.37 5.86 13.99
N LYS A 99 -22.56 5.30 13.82
CA LYS A 99 -23.70 5.49 14.73
C LYS A 99 -24.72 4.38 14.57
N GLU A 100 -25.58 4.25 15.56
CA GLU A 100 -26.79 3.43 15.49
C GLU A 100 -27.99 4.34 15.17
N GLU A 101 -28.83 3.93 14.23
CA GLU A 101 -30.01 4.69 13.84
C GLU A 101 -31.20 3.74 13.67
N GLY A 102 -32.11 3.76 14.63
CA GLY A 102 -33.24 2.84 14.65
C GLY A 102 -32.81 1.37 14.59
N GLN A 103 -33.21 0.67 13.54
CA GLN A 103 -32.86 -0.74 13.28
C GLN A 103 -31.61 -0.92 12.43
N ASP A 104 -30.91 0.15 12.10
CA ASP A 104 -29.75 0.13 11.23
C ASP A 104 -28.46 0.53 11.96
N TYR A 105 -27.36 -0.05 11.53
CA TYR A 105 -26.03 0.45 11.80
C TYR A 105 -25.61 1.35 10.63
N ILE A 106 -25.20 2.58 10.93
CA ILE A 106 -24.54 3.46 9.97
C ILE A 106 -23.05 3.28 10.10
N VAL A 107 -22.43 2.90 9.00
CA VAL A 107 -21.07 2.43 8.93
C VAL A 107 -20.26 3.32 8.00
N SER A 108 -19.09 3.73 8.44
CA SER A 108 -18.12 4.44 7.59
C SER A 108 -17.01 3.52 7.13
N ILE A 109 -16.71 3.59 5.84
CA ILE A 109 -15.52 3.00 5.26
C ILE A 109 -14.32 3.78 5.79
N LEU A 110 -13.40 3.05 6.36
CA LEU A 110 -12.11 3.62 6.76
C LEU A 110 -11.23 3.74 5.53
N ASP A 111 -10.56 4.85 5.39
CA ASP A 111 -9.43 4.87 4.49
C ASP A 111 -8.39 3.88 5.04
N PRO A 112 -8.09 2.75 4.36
CA PRO A 112 -7.05 1.84 4.78
C PRO A 112 -5.68 2.53 4.86
N ARG A 113 -5.61 3.74 4.36
CA ARG A 113 -4.51 4.65 4.57
C ARG A 113 -4.62 5.23 5.98
N SER A 114 -4.19 4.45 6.95
CA SER A 114 -4.11 4.91 8.35
C SER A 114 -3.13 6.09 8.53
N GLU A 115 -2.50 6.54 7.46
CA GLU A 115 -1.41 7.49 7.51
C GLU A 115 -1.56 8.59 6.46
N PRO A 116 -1.33 9.86 6.84
CA PRO A 116 -1.34 10.96 5.91
C PRO A 116 -0.24 10.76 4.85
N ARG A 117 -0.57 11.04 3.60
CA ARG A 117 0.40 11.09 2.52
C ARG A 117 0.92 12.52 2.37
N LEU A 118 2.21 12.64 2.20
CA LEU A 118 2.87 13.89 1.88
C LEU A 118 2.91 14.03 0.36
N SER A 119 2.19 15.00 -0.17
CA SER A 119 2.28 15.35 -1.59
C SER A 119 3.61 16.00 -1.90
N MET A 120 4.20 15.63 -3.03
CA MET A 120 5.45 16.21 -3.50
C MET A 120 5.13 17.42 -4.38
N PRO A 121 5.45 18.67 -3.94
CA PRO A 121 5.14 19.88 -4.68
C PRO A 121 6.05 20.08 -5.91
N LYS A 122 7.18 19.39 -5.94
CA LYS A 122 8.13 19.41 -7.07
C LYS A 122 8.21 18.02 -7.70
N PRO A 123 8.39 17.93 -9.02
CA PRO A 123 8.61 16.65 -9.69
C PRO A 123 9.86 15.95 -9.14
N ILE A 124 9.69 14.75 -8.60
CA ILE A 124 10.79 13.92 -8.11
C ILE A 124 10.88 12.69 -9.01
N PRO A 125 11.95 12.54 -9.79
CA PRO A 125 12.14 11.38 -10.63
C PRO A 125 12.13 10.10 -9.83
N SER A 126 11.41 9.09 -10.31
CA SER A 126 11.32 7.77 -9.71
C SER A 126 11.67 6.70 -10.73
N PHE A 127 12.41 5.69 -10.29
CA PHE A 127 12.90 4.61 -11.11
C PHE A 127 12.33 3.30 -10.60
N LEU A 128 11.71 2.54 -11.49
CA LEU A 128 11.04 1.30 -11.17
C LEU A 128 11.70 0.15 -11.91
N SER A 129 12.05 -0.88 -11.16
CA SER A 129 12.48 -2.18 -11.70
C SER A 129 11.42 -3.20 -11.30
N PHE A 130 10.76 -3.83 -12.28
CA PHE A 130 9.81 -4.88 -11.93
C PHE A 130 10.56 -6.16 -11.53
N MET A 131 9.97 -6.90 -10.61
CA MET A 131 10.54 -8.14 -10.09
C MET A 131 9.76 -9.33 -10.63
N PRO A 132 10.33 -10.11 -11.56
CA PRO A 132 9.71 -11.35 -12.02
C PRO A 132 9.46 -12.32 -10.86
N PRO A 133 8.43 -13.19 -10.93
CA PRO A 133 8.10 -14.14 -9.88
C PRO A 133 9.29 -15.01 -9.43
N ALA A 134 10.19 -15.36 -10.36
CA ALA A 134 11.38 -16.13 -10.04
C ALA A 134 12.31 -15.38 -9.06
N TYR A 135 12.48 -14.05 -9.21
CA TYR A 135 13.29 -13.25 -8.30
C TYR A 135 12.56 -12.97 -6.97
N VAL A 136 11.25 -12.80 -7.01
CA VAL A 136 10.45 -12.68 -5.78
C VAL A 136 10.61 -13.96 -4.95
N ASN A 137 10.56 -15.12 -5.56
CA ASN A 137 10.79 -16.39 -4.88
C ASN A 137 12.22 -16.50 -4.31
N LYS A 138 13.23 -16.05 -5.05
CA LYS A 138 14.61 -15.97 -4.54
C LYS A 138 14.71 -15.06 -3.31
N LEU A 139 14.07 -13.89 -3.32
CA LEU A 139 14.01 -12.99 -2.17
C LEU A 139 13.37 -13.65 -0.94
N LEU A 140 12.36 -14.48 -1.14
CA LEU A 140 11.64 -15.13 -0.06
C LEU A 140 12.36 -16.36 0.50
N GLN A 141 13.11 -17.07 -0.33
CA GLN A 141 13.72 -18.37 0.00
C GLN A 141 15.20 -18.26 0.34
N ASN A 142 15.87 -17.20 -0.08
CA ASN A 142 17.30 -17.11 0.03
C ASN A 142 17.73 -16.50 1.37
N GLU A 143 18.50 -17.25 2.15
CA GLU A 143 19.09 -16.82 3.42
C GLU A 143 20.08 -15.66 3.30
N TYR A 144 20.55 -15.37 2.10
CA TYR A 144 21.52 -14.33 1.79
C TYR A 144 20.90 -12.96 1.54
N TYR A 145 19.56 -12.83 1.46
CA TYR A 145 18.88 -11.56 1.30
C TYR A 145 18.25 -11.14 2.62
N TYR A 146 18.74 -10.07 3.17
CA TYR A 146 18.16 -9.45 4.35
C TYR A 146 17.17 -8.36 3.90
N LEU A 147 15.91 -8.61 4.04
CA LEU A 147 14.94 -7.54 4.00
C LEU A 147 15.05 -6.76 5.30
N MET A 148 15.59 -5.56 5.23
CA MET A 148 15.55 -4.66 6.37
C MET A 148 14.12 -4.19 6.57
N ARG A 149 13.52 -4.59 7.66
CA ARG A 149 12.19 -4.12 8.07
C ARG A 149 12.20 -2.66 8.48
N GLU A 150 13.37 -2.10 8.61
CA GLU A 150 13.62 -0.82 9.24
C GLU A 150 14.69 -0.09 8.45
N THR A 151 14.45 1.18 8.31
CA THR A 151 15.41 2.06 7.66
C THR A 151 16.66 2.23 8.52
N ASN A 152 17.76 2.54 7.88
CA ASN A 152 19.06 2.67 8.51
C ASN A 152 19.22 3.93 9.40
N PHE A 153 18.13 4.49 9.87
CA PHE A 153 18.13 5.54 10.89
C PHE A 153 18.23 4.90 12.27
N SER A 154 19.41 4.62 12.71
CA SER A 154 19.62 4.01 14.02
C SER A 154 19.45 5.02 15.15
N SER A 155 19.72 6.29 14.88
CA SER A 155 19.58 7.37 15.85
C SER A 155 19.32 8.72 15.20
N GLU A 156 18.77 9.67 15.97
CA GLU A 156 18.57 11.04 15.54
C GLU A 156 19.90 11.74 15.24
N VAL A 157 20.96 11.38 15.97
CA VAL A 157 22.32 11.92 15.79
C VAL A 157 22.87 11.51 14.43
N ASP A 158 22.73 10.27 14.03
CA ASP A 158 23.17 9.79 12.72
C ASP A 158 22.41 10.47 11.58
N PHE A 159 21.13 10.71 11.78
CA PHE A 159 20.31 11.43 10.82
C PHE A 159 20.78 12.88 10.65
N ILE A 160 21.01 13.59 11.73
CA ILE A 160 21.43 15.00 11.72
C ILE A 160 22.82 15.18 11.12
N SER A 161 23.74 14.25 11.33
CA SER A 161 25.12 14.36 10.88
C SER A 161 25.34 14.01 9.41
N LYS A 162 24.43 13.28 8.78
CA LYS A 162 24.60 12.79 7.40
C LYS A 162 23.98 13.73 6.38
N LYS A 163 24.73 14.06 5.33
CA LYS A 163 24.23 14.80 4.17
C LYS A 163 23.34 13.94 3.26
N GLU A 164 23.59 12.65 3.23
CA GLU A 164 22.80 11.65 2.51
C GLU A 164 22.29 10.62 3.48
N VAL A 165 20.99 10.32 3.38
CA VAL A 165 20.35 9.32 4.22
C VAL A 165 19.69 8.28 3.35
N TYR A 166 20.04 7.03 3.58
CA TYR A 166 19.56 5.88 2.82
C TYR A 166 18.38 5.23 3.54
N VAL A 167 17.29 5.06 2.80
CA VAL A 167 16.07 4.39 3.24
C VAL A 167 15.88 3.19 2.34
N TYR A 168 16.20 2.00 2.83
CA TYR A 168 16.16 0.79 2.02
C TYR A 168 15.74 -0.45 2.83
N ASP A 169 15.21 -1.44 2.14
CA ASP A 169 14.73 -2.69 2.73
C ASP A 169 15.58 -3.92 2.35
N LEU A 170 16.48 -3.77 1.40
CA LEU A 170 17.39 -4.83 0.99
C LEU A 170 18.83 -4.43 1.27
N VAL A 171 19.49 -5.17 2.13
CA VAL A 171 20.95 -5.08 2.34
C VAL A 171 21.63 -6.10 1.44
N LEU A 172 22.39 -5.58 0.50
CA LEU A 172 23.30 -6.38 -0.29
C LEU A 172 24.63 -6.46 0.49
N ASP A 173 24.78 -7.46 1.38
CA ASP A 173 26.04 -7.69 2.08
C ASP A 173 27.10 -8.12 1.06
N GLU A 174 28.30 -7.52 1.15
CA GLU A 174 29.44 -7.88 0.31
C GLU A 174 29.86 -9.37 0.49
N ARG A 175 29.54 -9.95 1.64
CA ARG A 175 29.76 -11.37 1.94
C ARG A 175 28.70 -12.31 1.39
N SER A 176 27.56 -11.75 0.96
CA SER A 176 26.52 -12.56 0.37
C SER A 176 26.96 -12.98 -1.02
N MET A 177 26.94 -14.28 -1.30
CA MET A 177 27.06 -14.82 -2.66
C MET A 177 25.80 -14.50 -3.46
N ILE A 178 25.46 -13.22 -3.54
CA ILE A 178 24.33 -12.73 -4.29
C ILE A 178 24.63 -12.97 -5.76
N ASP A 179 23.71 -13.66 -6.39
CA ASP A 179 23.66 -13.81 -7.83
C ASP A 179 23.85 -12.43 -8.49
N GLU A 180 24.94 -12.27 -9.20
CA GLU A 180 25.29 -11.03 -9.90
C GLU A 180 24.21 -10.66 -10.93
N GLU A 181 23.47 -11.64 -11.44
CA GLU A 181 22.36 -11.44 -12.33
C GLU A 181 21.19 -10.74 -11.62
N PHE A 182 20.89 -11.14 -10.38
CA PHE A 182 19.90 -10.45 -9.56
C PHE A 182 20.28 -9.01 -9.24
N LYS A 183 21.55 -8.75 -8.87
CA LYS A 183 22.04 -7.39 -8.65
C LYS A 183 21.86 -6.52 -9.90
N LYS A 184 22.28 -7.02 -11.06
CA LYS A 184 22.09 -6.34 -12.35
C LYS A 184 20.62 -6.10 -12.65
N HIS A 185 19.76 -7.07 -12.34
CA HIS A 185 18.32 -6.95 -12.55
C HIS A 185 17.70 -5.86 -11.68
N VAL A 186 18.01 -5.83 -10.38
CA VAL A 186 17.51 -4.80 -9.44
C VAL A 186 17.99 -3.40 -9.84
N GLN A 187 19.19 -3.28 -10.37
CA GLN A 187 19.75 -2.01 -10.82
C GLN A 187 19.15 -1.53 -12.16
N ARG A 188 18.63 -2.43 -12.98
CA ARG A 188 18.06 -2.10 -14.29
C ARG A 188 16.75 -1.32 -14.12
N VAL A 189 16.68 -0.17 -14.76
CA VAL A 189 15.46 0.64 -14.81
C VAL A 189 14.60 0.19 -15.96
N PHE A 190 13.36 -0.24 -15.67
CA PHE A 190 12.40 -0.63 -16.68
C PHE A 190 11.38 0.47 -16.96
N LEU A 191 11.07 1.27 -15.94
CA LEU A 191 10.09 2.33 -16.03
C LEU A 191 10.55 3.53 -15.23
N THR A 192 10.30 4.72 -15.76
CA THR A 192 10.52 5.98 -15.05
C THR A 192 9.21 6.70 -14.82
N GLY A 193 9.12 7.43 -13.72
CA GLY A 193 7.95 8.22 -13.38
C GLY A 193 8.29 9.37 -12.46
N ILE A 194 7.26 10.04 -11.97
CA ILE A 194 7.33 11.16 -11.04
C ILE A 194 6.62 10.76 -9.75
N LEU A 195 7.30 10.87 -8.63
CA LEU A 195 6.71 10.68 -7.31
C LEU A 195 5.66 11.75 -7.05
N LYS A 196 4.43 11.34 -6.77
CA LYS A 196 3.29 12.20 -6.45
C LYS A 196 3.12 12.41 -4.97
N ASP A 197 3.19 11.32 -4.24
CA ASP A 197 3.03 11.31 -2.80
C ASP A 197 3.83 10.19 -2.15
N LEU A 198 4.09 10.34 -0.87
CA LEU A 198 4.87 9.46 -0.04
C LEU A 198 4.21 9.33 1.33
N SER A 199 4.20 8.11 1.89
CA SER A 199 3.77 7.81 3.26
C SER A 199 4.71 6.80 3.90
N ARG A 200 4.48 6.50 5.18
CA ARG A 200 5.23 5.46 5.90
C ARG A 200 5.14 4.08 5.24
N SER A 201 4.01 3.79 4.62
CA SER A 201 3.70 2.45 4.10
C SER A 201 3.66 2.35 2.57
N GLY A 202 3.85 3.47 1.85
CA GLY A 202 3.76 3.42 0.39
C GLY A 202 4.00 4.74 -0.32
N ALA A 203 3.91 4.69 -1.64
CA ALA A 203 4.11 5.82 -2.53
C ALA A 203 3.17 5.75 -3.74
N CYS A 204 2.92 6.90 -4.36
CA CYS A 204 2.28 6.99 -5.66
C CYS A 204 3.26 7.57 -6.67
N VAL A 205 3.42 6.89 -7.80
CA VAL A 205 4.27 7.32 -8.92
C VAL A 205 3.40 7.48 -10.17
N THR A 206 3.52 8.63 -10.82
CA THR A 206 2.83 8.89 -12.09
C THR A 206 3.82 8.75 -13.24
N THR A 207 3.44 8.01 -14.26
CA THR A 207 4.21 7.81 -15.49
C THR A 207 3.47 8.43 -16.68
N LYS A 208 4.21 8.83 -17.68
CA LYS A 208 3.63 9.35 -18.93
C LYS A 208 3.12 8.21 -19.80
N GLY A 209 1.96 8.40 -20.40
CA GLY A 209 1.32 7.43 -21.29
C GLY A 209 0.55 6.35 -20.53
N ARG A 210 -0.15 5.53 -21.28
CA ARG A 210 -0.90 4.38 -20.76
C ARG A 210 0.02 3.17 -20.67
N ILE A 211 0.23 2.67 -19.48
CA ILE A 211 1.09 1.51 -19.22
C ILE A 211 0.20 0.30 -18.96
N ASN A 212 0.38 -0.74 -19.76
CA ASN A 212 -0.21 -2.03 -19.49
C ASN A 212 0.76 -2.85 -18.65
N ILE A 213 0.38 -3.09 -17.41
CA ILE A 213 1.13 -3.94 -16.49
C ILE A 213 0.50 -5.32 -16.53
N ALA A 214 1.32 -6.34 -16.79
CA ALA A 214 0.85 -7.72 -16.78
C ALA A 214 0.34 -8.10 -15.36
N GLU A 215 -0.70 -8.92 -15.29
CA GLU A 215 -1.36 -9.29 -14.02
C GLU A 215 -0.43 -9.98 -13.02
N ASP A 216 0.64 -10.59 -13.47
CA ASP A 216 1.67 -11.25 -12.66
C ASP A 216 2.82 -10.31 -12.22
N THR A 217 2.85 -9.08 -12.74
CA THR A 217 3.87 -8.07 -12.45
C THR A 217 3.43 -7.22 -11.27
N LEU A 218 3.56 -7.74 -10.05
CA LEU A 218 3.04 -7.09 -8.85
C LEU A 218 4.12 -6.45 -7.97
N VAL A 219 5.35 -6.94 -8.03
CA VAL A 219 6.43 -6.46 -7.16
C VAL A 219 7.42 -5.62 -7.96
N PHE A 220 7.72 -4.45 -7.44
CA PHE A 220 8.66 -3.51 -8.00
C PHE A 220 9.74 -3.13 -6.99
N TYR A 221 10.94 -2.90 -7.46
CA TYR A 221 11.97 -2.20 -6.72
C TYR A 221 11.88 -0.72 -7.09
N LEU A 222 11.40 0.07 -6.15
CA LEU A 222 11.14 1.49 -6.33
C LEU A 222 12.28 2.31 -5.75
N ARG A 223 12.86 3.17 -6.57
CA ARG A 223 13.96 4.06 -6.19
C ARG A 223 13.60 5.51 -6.52
N PHE A 224 13.88 6.40 -5.59
CA PHE A 224 13.76 7.85 -5.79
C PHE A 224 14.59 8.60 -4.76
N GLU A 225 14.93 9.83 -5.07
CA GLU A 225 15.72 10.70 -4.20
C GLU A 225 14.95 11.98 -3.90
N VAL A 226 14.74 12.26 -2.63
CA VAL A 226 13.99 13.43 -2.17
C VAL A 226 14.96 14.43 -1.57
N PRO A 227 15.23 15.55 -2.26
CA PRO A 227 16.05 16.63 -1.71
C PRO A 227 15.27 17.36 -0.62
N THR A 228 15.90 17.57 0.51
CA THR A 228 15.39 18.42 1.58
C THR A 228 16.28 19.66 1.72
N LYS A 229 15.95 20.57 2.66
CA LYS A 229 16.78 21.75 2.91
C LYS A 229 18.20 21.39 3.36
N GLU A 230 18.34 20.30 4.09
CA GLU A 230 19.60 19.94 4.76
C GLU A 230 20.30 18.76 4.13
N ARG A 231 19.57 17.87 3.45
CA ARG A 231 20.12 16.60 2.96
C ARG A 231 19.34 15.97 1.81
N LEU A 232 19.85 14.88 1.31
CA LEU A 232 19.22 14.05 0.28
C LEU A 232 18.75 12.74 0.89
N LEU A 233 17.43 12.47 0.82
CA LEU A 233 16.84 11.21 1.24
C LEU A 233 16.78 10.26 0.05
N LYS A 234 17.52 9.16 0.09
CA LYS A 234 17.59 8.15 -0.97
C LYS A 234 16.77 6.93 -0.60
N PHE A 235 15.70 6.71 -1.32
CA PHE A 235 14.78 5.58 -1.11
C PHE A 235 15.06 4.47 -2.12
N ALA A 236 15.08 3.23 -1.62
CA ALA A 236 15.24 2.03 -2.43
C ALA A 236 14.47 0.88 -1.76
N LEU A 237 13.19 0.69 -2.16
CA LEU A 237 12.25 -0.15 -1.44
C LEU A 237 11.52 -1.12 -2.38
N PHE A 238 11.43 -2.38 -1.97
CA PHE A 238 10.53 -3.33 -2.62
C PHE A 238 9.08 -2.97 -2.31
N SER A 239 8.29 -2.90 -3.35
CA SER A 239 6.94 -2.35 -3.28
C SER A 239 5.97 -3.23 -4.05
N LEU A 240 4.82 -3.47 -3.46
CA LEU A 240 3.72 -4.16 -4.10
C LEU A 240 2.83 -3.15 -4.81
N LEU A 241 2.61 -3.33 -6.09
CA LEU A 241 1.62 -2.57 -6.85
C LEU A 241 0.22 -2.92 -6.34
N LYS A 242 -0.50 -1.92 -5.86
CA LYS A 242 -1.84 -2.07 -5.27
C LYS A 242 -2.95 -1.67 -6.21
N ASP A 243 -2.70 -0.64 -6.98
CA ASP A 243 -3.71 -0.07 -7.86
C ASP A 243 -3.06 0.68 -9.00
N VAL A 244 -3.74 0.72 -10.13
CA VAL A 244 -3.35 1.45 -11.33
C VAL A 244 -4.51 2.32 -11.76
N SER A 245 -4.32 3.63 -11.74
CA SER A 245 -5.33 4.57 -12.20
C SER A 245 -4.87 5.25 -13.50
N TYR A 246 -5.78 5.37 -14.45
CA TYR A 246 -5.51 5.99 -15.73
C TYR A 246 -6.15 7.38 -15.79
N HIS A 247 -5.37 8.38 -16.11
CA HIS A 247 -5.81 9.77 -16.25
C HIS A 247 -5.29 10.34 -17.58
N GLU A 248 -6.16 10.51 -18.55
CA GLU A 248 -5.81 11.03 -19.88
C GLU A 248 -4.52 10.41 -20.43
N ASP A 249 -3.41 11.18 -20.43
CA ASP A 249 -2.09 10.76 -20.92
C ASP A 249 -1.15 10.23 -19.84
N ASN A 250 -1.65 9.94 -18.65
CA ASN A 250 -0.82 9.51 -17.52
C ASN A 250 -1.37 8.24 -16.85
N THR A 251 -0.48 7.44 -16.31
CA THR A 251 -0.81 6.30 -15.46
C THR A 251 -0.26 6.55 -14.06
N SER A 252 -1.11 6.47 -13.04
CA SER A 252 -0.71 6.53 -11.64
C SER A 252 -0.61 5.13 -11.07
N LEU A 253 0.55 4.79 -10.53
CA LEU A 253 0.89 3.52 -9.92
C LEU A 253 0.94 3.70 -8.40
N HIS A 254 0.07 2.99 -7.68
CA HIS A 254 -0.02 3.06 -6.23
C HIS A 254 0.68 1.86 -5.60
N PHE A 255 1.68 2.13 -4.80
CA PHE A 255 2.53 1.13 -4.19
C PHE A 255 2.37 1.07 -2.67
N ASN A 256 2.39 -0.14 -2.12
CA ASN A 256 2.68 -0.38 -0.72
C ASN A 256 4.06 -0.99 -0.60
N TYR A 257 4.89 -0.48 0.30
CA TYR A 257 6.18 -1.10 0.60
C TYR A 257 5.97 -2.50 1.17
N LEU A 258 6.85 -3.43 0.82
CA LEU A 258 6.83 -4.77 1.41
C LEU A 258 7.15 -4.70 2.91
N THR A 259 8.00 -3.76 3.29
CA THR A 259 8.35 -3.45 4.67
C THR A 259 7.94 -2.01 4.98
N SER A 260 7.03 -1.81 5.92
CA SER A 260 6.68 -0.45 6.38
C SER A 260 7.85 0.14 7.16
N LEU A 261 8.06 1.45 7.00
CA LEU A 261 9.06 2.17 7.79
C LEU A 261 8.68 2.17 9.27
N LYS A 262 9.65 2.20 10.17
CA LYS A 262 9.39 2.40 11.60
C LYS A 262 8.68 3.73 11.83
N PRO A 263 7.73 3.81 12.80
CA PRO A 263 7.06 5.06 13.12
C PRO A 263 8.03 6.20 13.44
N GLU A 264 9.08 5.90 14.19
CA GLU A 264 10.10 6.87 14.62
C GLU A 264 10.89 7.39 13.42
N THR A 265 11.29 6.48 12.54
CA THR A 265 12.00 6.82 11.30
C THR A 265 11.12 7.66 10.38
N TRP A 266 9.84 7.28 10.24
CA TRP A 266 8.89 8.06 9.45
C TRP A 266 8.68 9.45 10.05
N ALA A 267 8.57 9.58 11.36
CA ALA A 267 8.39 10.88 12.02
C ALA A 267 9.55 11.83 11.72
N LEU A 268 10.80 11.34 11.68
CA LEU A 268 11.96 12.14 11.31
C LEU A 268 11.91 12.57 9.83
N ILE A 269 11.61 11.64 8.93
CA ILE A 269 11.46 11.91 7.49
C ILE A 269 10.33 12.93 7.28
N GLU A 270 9.18 12.71 7.88
CA GLU A 270 8.00 13.57 7.76
C GLU A 270 8.28 14.99 8.22
N LYS A 271 8.93 15.14 9.38
CA LYS A 271 9.35 16.44 9.93
C LYS A 271 10.21 17.20 8.93
N GLU A 272 11.18 16.54 8.33
CA GLU A 272 12.11 17.13 7.39
C GLU A 272 11.45 17.51 6.06
N LEU A 273 10.59 16.65 5.54
CA LEU A 273 9.80 16.91 4.33
C LEU A 273 8.83 18.09 4.54
N LYS A 274 8.13 18.12 5.68
CA LYS A 274 7.25 19.24 6.03
C LYS A 274 8.03 20.56 6.15
N ALA A 275 9.17 20.56 6.82
CA ALA A 275 10.04 21.74 6.93
C ALA A 275 10.55 22.25 5.56
N THR A 276 10.72 21.33 4.60
CA THR A 276 11.19 21.67 3.26
C THR A 276 10.08 22.16 2.35
N TYR A 277 8.93 21.51 2.37
CA TYR A 277 7.90 21.68 1.34
C TYR A 277 6.63 22.40 1.83
N GLN A 278 6.31 22.40 3.13
CA GLN A 278 5.14 23.08 3.66
C GLN A 278 5.42 24.54 4.11
N ALA A 279 6.68 24.93 4.25
CA ALA A 279 7.06 26.32 4.56
C ALA A 279 7.00 27.26 3.34
N GLN A 280 6.51 26.80 2.19
CA GLN A 280 6.45 27.57 0.93
C GLN A 280 4.99 27.85 0.49
N GLY A 281 3.99 27.59 1.36
CA GLY A 281 2.57 27.89 1.11
C GLY A 281 2.04 29.01 1.97
#